data_98dcb95307c544640edafed7bd1dfb5f
#
_entry.id   98dcb95307c544640edafed7bd1dfb5f
#
_cell.length_a   1.000
_cell.length_b   1.000
_cell.length_c   1.000
_cell.angle_alpha   90.00
_cell.angle_beta   90.00
_cell.angle_gamma   90.00
#
_symmetry.space_group_name_H-M   'P 1'
#
loop_
_entity.id
_entity.type
_entity.pdbx_description
1 polymer ?
#
loop_
_entity_poly.entity_id
_entity_poly.type
_entity_poly.pdbx_seq_one_letter_code
_entity_poly.pdbx_strand_id
1 'polypeptide(L)'
;MNDLQTIRTRAAKMFILFIFAHIVLIPIIAIILDVPFLDVTIMAIAVSLAVGLTWKFAGINAAATHYIIAVGLSLMPAIITYLFKGHPWQIDIHMYFFASLAMVTALCNWRAIIIAAATVAVHHLVLNFLLPVAIFPSGADFFRVVLHAVIVIAETVVLLWLAIKLEAAFSQGAAALSE
;
A
#
# COMPACT_ATOMS: atom_id res chain seq x y z
N MET A 1 -26.01 3.19 10.02
CA MET A 1 -24.84 2.98 9.14
C MET A 1 -24.60 1.48 9.12
N ASN A 2 -24.53 0.84 7.95
CA ASN A 2 -24.32 -0.58 7.79
C ASN A 2 -22.93 -0.95 8.35
N ASP A 3 -22.79 -2.13 9.00
CA ASP A 3 -21.54 -2.57 9.66
C ASP A 3 -20.34 -2.55 8.70
N LEU A 4 -20.54 -2.96 7.45
CA LEU A 4 -19.52 -2.87 6.39
C LEU A 4 -19.01 -1.44 6.19
N GLN A 5 -19.92 -0.47 6.14
CA GLN A 5 -19.55 0.94 5.96
C GLN A 5 -18.78 1.48 7.16
N THR A 6 -19.13 1.03 8.36
CA THR A 6 -18.41 1.37 9.59
C THR A 6 -16.98 0.84 9.55
N ILE A 7 -16.79 -0.41 9.13
CA ILE A 7 -15.47 -1.03 8.99
C ILE A 7 -14.64 -0.30 7.94
N ARG A 8 -15.19 -0.06 6.75
CA ARG A 8 -14.52 0.70 5.68
C ARG A 8 -14.07 2.08 6.15
N THR A 9 -14.95 2.81 6.84
CA THR A 9 -14.65 4.15 7.37
C THR A 9 -13.52 4.11 8.40
N ARG A 10 -13.55 3.14 9.33
CA ARG A 10 -12.52 2.99 10.36
C ARG A 10 -11.17 2.60 9.73
N ALA A 11 -11.17 1.63 8.82
CA ALA A 11 -9.98 1.21 8.10
C ALA A 11 -9.37 2.37 7.29
N ALA A 12 -10.19 3.11 6.53
CA ALA A 12 -9.73 4.24 5.75
C ALA A 12 -9.09 5.33 6.63
N LYS A 13 -9.72 5.69 7.76
CA LYS A 13 -9.15 6.67 8.71
C LYS A 13 -7.81 6.19 9.29
N MET A 14 -7.74 4.93 9.70
CA MET A 14 -6.52 4.32 10.22
C MET A 14 -5.40 4.36 9.18
N PHE A 15 -5.68 4.01 7.93
CA PHE A 15 -4.68 4.00 6.86
C PHE A 15 -4.24 5.39 6.44
N ILE A 16 -5.13 6.38 6.44
CA ILE A 16 -4.75 7.78 6.23
C ILE A 16 -3.77 8.21 7.33
N LEU A 17 -4.10 7.97 8.60
CA LEU A 17 -3.20 8.30 9.71
C LEU A 17 -1.86 7.55 9.58
N PHE A 18 -1.89 6.29 9.21
CA PHE A 18 -0.72 5.47 9.01
C PHE A 18 0.18 6.01 7.88
N ILE A 19 -0.39 6.41 6.73
CA ILE A 19 0.34 7.05 5.63
C ILE A 19 0.97 8.37 6.11
N PHE A 20 0.22 9.21 6.83
CA PHE A 20 0.73 10.47 7.37
C PHE A 20 1.85 10.27 8.40
N ALA A 21 1.81 9.19 9.19
CA ALA A 21 2.86 8.87 10.15
C ALA A 21 4.22 8.63 9.48
N HIS A 22 4.24 8.22 8.20
CA HIS A 22 5.48 8.03 7.45
C HIS A 22 6.24 9.33 7.18
N ILE A 23 5.56 10.50 7.19
CA ILE A 23 6.22 11.81 7.08
C ILE A 23 7.22 12.02 8.22
N VAL A 24 6.93 11.47 9.41
CA VAL A 24 7.81 11.53 10.57
C VAL A 24 8.75 10.31 10.65
N LEU A 25 8.22 9.13 10.33
CA LEU A 25 8.96 7.87 10.43
C LEU A 25 10.16 7.84 9.46
N ILE A 26 9.99 8.28 8.22
CA ILE A 26 11.04 8.24 7.19
C ILE A 26 12.26 9.08 7.57
N PRO A 27 12.15 10.36 7.98
CA PRO A 27 13.30 11.13 8.47
C PRO A 27 13.96 10.51 9.70
N ILE A 28 13.20 9.95 10.62
CA ILE A 28 13.77 9.29 11.81
C ILE A 28 14.63 8.10 11.39
N ILE A 29 14.13 7.24 10.50
CA ILE A 29 14.89 6.10 9.99
C ILE A 29 16.16 6.58 9.27
N ALA A 30 16.05 7.61 8.43
CA ALA A 30 17.17 8.16 7.68
C ALA A 30 18.28 8.71 8.58
N ILE A 31 17.91 9.40 9.68
CA ILE A 31 18.85 9.89 10.68
C ILE A 31 19.56 8.70 11.37
N ILE A 32 18.83 7.64 11.71
CA ILE A 32 19.41 6.43 12.32
C ILE A 32 20.39 5.73 11.36
N LEU A 33 20.08 5.73 10.06
CA LEU A 33 20.94 5.13 9.03
C LEU A 33 22.08 6.03 8.55
N ASP A 34 22.13 7.29 9.01
CA ASP A 34 23.06 8.32 8.54
C ASP A 34 23.03 8.51 7.01
N VAL A 35 21.83 8.61 6.43
CA VAL A 35 21.63 8.80 4.99
C VAL A 35 20.81 10.07 4.68
N PRO A 36 21.01 10.68 3.50
CA PRO A 36 20.17 11.81 3.06
C PRO A 36 18.69 11.43 3.02
N PHE A 37 17.82 12.31 3.47
CA PHE A 37 16.39 12.03 3.60
C PHE A 37 15.43 13.05 2.96
N LEU A 38 15.96 14.13 2.41
CA LEU A 38 15.10 15.21 1.88
C LEU A 38 14.21 14.74 0.74
N ASP A 39 14.78 14.00 -0.21
CA ASP A 39 14.08 13.45 -1.36
C ASP A 39 12.97 12.48 -0.96
N VAL A 40 13.27 11.49 -0.13
CA VAL A 40 12.30 10.49 0.34
C VAL A 40 11.22 11.11 1.24
N THR A 41 11.56 12.14 2.00
CA THR A 41 10.59 12.88 2.83
C THR A 41 9.63 13.68 1.93
N ILE A 42 10.15 14.35 0.90
CA ILE A 42 9.30 15.05 -0.09
C ILE A 42 8.36 14.07 -0.79
N MET A 43 8.85 12.88 -1.17
CA MET A 43 8.01 11.83 -1.75
C MET A 43 6.88 11.40 -0.80
N ALA A 44 7.21 11.16 0.48
CA ALA A 44 6.21 10.78 1.48
C ALA A 44 5.16 11.89 1.72
N ILE A 45 5.60 13.16 1.75
CA ILE A 45 4.69 14.31 1.84
C ILE A 45 3.78 14.37 0.61
N ALA A 46 4.31 14.21 -0.60
CA ALA A 46 3.53 14.26 -1.83
C ALA A 46 2.45 13.17 -1.87
N VAL A 47 2.80 11.93 -1.50
CA VAL A 47 1.85 10.81 -1.39
C VAL A 47 0.78 11.11 -0.33
N SER A 48 1.19 11.59 0.85
CA SER A 48 0.27 11.93 1.93
C SER A 48 -0.68 13.06 1.55
N LEU A 49 -0.18 14.09 0.87
CA LEU A 49 -1.00 15.19 0.35
C LEU A 49 -2.03 14.70 -0.67
N ALA A 50 -1.64 13.83 -1.60
CA ALA A 50 -2.57 13.25 -2.57
C ALA A 50 -3.70 12.50 -1.87
N VAL A 51 -3.38 11.70 -0.86
CA VAL A 51 -4.36 10.97 -0.04
C VAL A 51 -5.26 11.95 0.73
N GLY A 52 -4.67 12.94 1.41
CA GLY A 52 -5.40 13.92 2.21
C GLY A 52 -6.33 14.80 1.37
N LEU A 53 -5.87 15.26 0.22
CA LEU A 53 -6.68 16.05 -0.71
C LEU A 53 -7.84 15.24 -1.29
N THR A 54 -7.60 14.00 -1.71
CA THR A 54 -8.66 13.12 -2.21
C THR A 54 -9.70 12.87 -1.11
N TRP A 55 -9.27 12.56 0.10
CA TRP A 55 -10.19 12.44 1.24
C TRP A 55 -11.00 13.72 1.47
N LYS A 56 -10.35 14.87 1.47
CA LYS A 56 -11.02 16.17 1.72
C LYS A 56 -12.10 16.48 0.67
N PHE A 57 -11.82 16.22 -0.61
CA PHE A 57 -12.72 16.61 -1.70
C PHE A 57 -13.74 15.54 -2.09
N ALA A 58 -13.38 14.25 -2.00
CA ALA A 58 -14.27 13.15 -2.37
C ALA A 58 -15.01 12.53 -1.18
N GLY A 59 -14.49 12.69 0.04
CA GLY A 59 -15.02 12.06 1.25
C GLY A 59 -14.43 10.70 1.54
N ILE A 60 -14.55 10.27 2.82
CA ILE A 60 -13.87 9.08 3.35
C ILE A 60 -14.34 7.77 2.72
N ASN A 61 -15.60 7.68 2.32
CA ASN A 61 -16.23 6.49 1.77
C ASN A 61 -16.26 6.46 0.24
N ALA A 62 -15.69 7.45 -0.42
CA ALA A 62 -15.62 7.49 -1.88
C ALA A 62 -14.65 6.42 -2.40
N ALA A 63 -14.99 5.81 -3.52
CA ALA A 63 -14.12 4.84 -4.18
C ALA A 63 -12.74 5.43 -4.50
N ALA A 64 -12.68 6.69 -4.93
CA ALA A 64 -11.43 7.40 -5.20
C ALA A 64 -10.53 7.47 -3.96
N THR A 65 -11.11 7.71 -2.77
CA THR A 65 -10.35 7.73 -1.50
C THR A 65 -9.80 6.36 -1.17
N HIS A 66 -10.56 5.28 -1.35
CA HIS A 66 -10.06 3.93 -1.16
C HIS A 66 -8.92 3.58 -2.15
N TYR A 67 -9.03 4.03 -3.40
CA TYR A 67 -8.02 3.77 -4.42
C TYR A 67 -6.72 4.52 -4.14
N ILE A 68 -6.78 5.80 -3.78
CA ILE A 68 -5.57 6.55 -3.45
C ILE A 68 -4.92 6.09 -2.14
N ILE A 69 -5.69 5.61 -1.16
CA ILE A 69 -5.15 4.94 0.03
C ILE A 69 -4.40 3.68 -0.37
N ALA A 70 -4.94 2.85 -1.28
CA ALA A 70 -4.28 1.64 -1.75
C ALA A 70 -2.94 1.95 -2.46
N VAL A 71 -2.92 2.98 -3.32
CA VAL A 71 -1.68 3.50 -3.92
C VAL A 71 -0.71 3.99 -2.86
N GLY A 72 -1.16 4.80 -1.89
CA GLY A 72 -0.34 5.33 -0.82
C GLY A 72 0.29 4.23 0.05
N LEU A 73 -0.51 3.22 0.44
CA LEU A 73 -0.01 2.06 1.20
C LEU A 73 1.03 1.26 0.40
N SER A 74 0.95 1.21 -0.93
CA SER A 74 1.94 0.55 -1.77
C SER A 74 3.21 1.40 -1.99
N LEU A 75 3.08 2.73 -2.00
CA LEU A 75 4.21 3.62 -2.23
C LEU A 75 5.05 3.85 -0.96
N MET A 76 4.49 3.76 0.25
CA MET A 76 5.27 3.93 1.49
C MET A 76 6.36 2.85 1.64
N PRO A 77 6.08 1.53 1.45
CA PRO A 77 7.14 0.53 1.37
C PRO A 77 8.18 0.83 0.28
N ALA A 78 7.74 1.31 -0.89
CA ALA A 78 8.64 1.66 -1.98
C ALA A 78 9.65 2.74 -1.57
N ILE A 79 9.19 3.80 -0.92
CA ILE A 79 10.02 4.91 -0.42
C ILE A 79 11.01 4.41 0.65
N ILE A 80 10.54 3.58 1.59
CA ILE A 80 11.42 3.04 2.64
C ILE A 80 12.42 2.05 2.04
N THR A 81 12.02 1.17 1.12
CA THR A 81 12.95 0.26 0.44
C THR A 81 14.05 1.03 -0.30
N TYR A 82 13.70 2.15 -0.95
CA TYR A 82 14.67 3.04 -1.57
C TYR A 82 15.59 3.72 -0.54
N LEU A 83 15.07 4.12 0.61
CA LEU A 83 15.87 4.68 1.71
C LEU A 83 16.93 3.68 2.18
N PHE A 84 16.61 2.38 2.20
CA PHE A 84 17.53 1.30 2.57
C PHE A 84 18.43 0.82 1.41
N LYS A 85 18.51 1.55 0.29
CA LYS A 85 19.38 1.16 -0.84
C LYS A 85 20.83 0.95 -0.39
N GLY A 86 21.37 -0.24 -0.72
CA GLY A 86 22.73 -0.64 -0.31
C GLY A 86 22.87 -1.07 1.15
N HIS A 87 21.84 -0.97 1.97
CA HIS A 87 21.84 -1.48 3.33
C HIS A 87 21.52 -2.98 3.36
N PRO A 88 22.16 -3.81 4.22
CA PRO A 88 21.87 -5.26 4.30
C PRO A 88 20.38 -5.60 4.50
N TRP A 89 19.63 -4.76 5.20
CA TRP A 89 18.21 -4.95 5.50
C TRP A 89 17.25 -4.50 4.37
N GLN A 90 17.75 -4.06 3.24
CA GLN A 90 16.88 -3.67 2.11
C GLN A 90 15.92 -4.79 1.70
N ILE A 91 16.39 -6.06 1.73
CA ILE A 91 15.57 -7.24 1.41
C ILE A 91 14.49 -7.48 2.48
N ASP A 92 14.83 -7.30 3.75
CA ASP A 92 13.87 -7.48 4.86
C ASP A 92 12.79 -6.40 4.81
N ILE A 93 13.16 -5.15 4.57
CA ILE A 93 12.22 -4.03 4.39
C ILE A 93 11.31 -4.26 3.19
N HIS A 94 11.78 -4.95 2.16
CA HIS A 94 10.98 -5.30 0.99
C HIS A 94 9.74 -6.14 1.35
N MET A 95 9.80 -6.93 2.44
CA MET A 95 8.65 -7.69 2.94
C MET A 95 7.47 -6.80 3.35
N TYR A 96 7.71 -5.50 3.57
CA TYR A 96 6.66 -4.55 3.90
C TYR A 96 5.60 -4.40 2.79
N PHE A 97 5.94 -4.68 1.52
CA PHE A 97 4.94 -4.70 0.43
C PHE A 97 3.82 -5.70 0.68
N PHE A 98 4.13 -6.90 1.18
CA PHE A 98 3.13 -7.92 1.49
C PHE A 98 2.23 -7.47 2.64
N ALA A 99 2.81 -6.90 3.70
CA ALA A 99 2.03 -6.37 4.81
C ALA A 99 1.07 -5.26 4.36
N SER A 100 1.54 -4.32 3.52
CA SER A 100 0.70 -3.23 3.02
C SER A 100 -0.39 -3.71 2.07
N LEU A 101 -0.12 -4.71 1.23
CA LEU A 101 -1.12 -5.32 0.35
C LEU A 101 -2.21 -6.03 1.17
N ALA A 102 -1.82 -6.78 2.21
CA ALA A 102 -2.76 -7.39 3.15
C ALA A 102 -3.63 -6.35 3.89
N MET A 103 -3.05 -5.21 4.31
CA MET A 103 -3.78 -4.11 4.96
C MET A 103 -4.92 -3.58 4.09
N VAL A 104 -4.73 -3.45 2.78
CA VAL A 104 -5.75 -2.93 1.85
C VAL A 104 -7.04 -3.77 1.89
N THR A 105 -6.96 -5.05 2.25
CA THR A 105 -8.12 -5.94 2.35
C THR A 105 -9.15 -5.46 3.38
N ALA A 106 -8.71 -4.75 4.44
CA ALA A 106 -9.61 -4.20 5.45
C ALA A 106 -10.55 -3.10 4.91
N LEU A 107 -10.27 -2.55 3.72
CA LEU A 107 -11.22 -1.67 3.01
C LEU A 107 -12.41 -2.45 2.44
N CYS A 108 -12.39 -3.79 2.44
CA CYS A 108 -13.40 -4.65 1.83
C CYS A 108 -13.79 -4.19 0.41
N ASN A 109 -12.80 -3.76 -0.37
CA ASN A 109 -12.96 -3.21 -1.71
C ASN A 109 -11.98 -3.93 -2.66
N TRP A 110 -12.48 -4.89 -3.42
CA TRP A 110 -11.66 -5.70 -4.32
C TRP A 110 -10.88 -4.86 -5.37
N ARG A 111 -11.46 -3.73 -5.83
CA ARG A 111 -10.78 -2.84 -6.78
C ARG A 111 -9.58 -2.16 -6.16
N ALA A 112 -9.65 -1.79 -4.88
CA ALA A 112 -8.52 -1.21 -4.16
C ALA A 112 -7.36 -2.21 -4.05
N ILE A 113 -7.64 -3.51 -3.86
CA ILE A 113 -6.62 -4.57 -3.84
C ILE A 113 -5.94 -4.70 -5.20
N ILE A 114 -6.71 -4.70 -6.30
CA ILE A 114 -6.13 -4.74 -7.66
C ILE A 114 -5.26 -3.52 -7.92
N ILE A 115 -5.69 -2.33 -7.51
CA ILE A 115 -4.92 -1.09 -7.68
C ILE A 115 -3.61 -1.16 -6.88
N ALA A 116 -3.64 -1.65 -5.63
CA ALA A 116 -2.43 -1.84 -4.84
C ALA A 116 -1.46 -2.82 -5.51
N ALA A 117 -1.93 -3.99 -5.92
CA ALA A 117 -1.12 -4.99 -6.60
C ALA A 117 -0.53 -4.47 -7.93
N ALA A 118 -1.34 -3.74 -8.71
CA ALA A 118 -0.88 -3.10 -9.95
C ALA A 118 0.19 -2.03 -9.67
N THR A 119 0.03 -1.23 -8.60
CA THR A 119 1.03 -0.24 -8.18
C THR A 119 2.36 -0.92 -7.84
N VAL A 120 2.32 -2.01 -7.08
CA VAL A 120 3.52 -2.80 -6.74
C VAL A 120 4.16 -3.39 -8.00
N ALA A 121 3.37 -3.97 -8.91
CA ALA A 121 3.87 -4.57 -10.14
C ALA A 121 4.54 -3.53 -11.05
N VAL A 122 3.89 -2.38 -11.26
CA VAL A 122 4.44 -1.27 -12.06
C VAL A 122 5.72 -0.72 -11.43
N HIS A 123 5.74 -0.53 -10.10
CA HIS A 123 6.92 -0.09 -9.37
C HIS A 123 8.12 -1.03 -9.62
N HIS A 124 7.94 -2.35 -9.44
CA HIS A 124 9.00 -3.32 -9.65
C HIS A 124 9.47 -3.40 -11.11
N LEU A 125 8.52 -3.43 -12.05
CA LEU A 125 8.85 -3.53 -13.46
C LEU A 125 9.61 -2.28 -13.95
N VAL A 126 9.10 -1.09 -13.65
CA VAL A 126 9.67 0.17 -14.11
C VAL A 126 11.05 0.41 -13.49
N LEU A 127 11.15 0.27 -12.16
CA LEU A 127 12.41 0.55 -11.47
C LEU A 127 13.48 -0.53 -11.70
N ASN A 128 13.11 -1.75 -12.05
CA ASN A 128 14.10 -2.75 -12.49
C ASN A 128 14.95 -2.27 -13.68
N PHE A 129 14.38 -1.44 -14.54
CA PHE A 129 15.08 -0.90 -15.71
C PHE A 129 15.64 0.52 -15.49
N LEU A 130 14.90 1.38 -14.76
CA LEU A 130 15.27 2.78 -14.60
C LEU A 130 16.16 3.05 -13.38
N LEU A 131 15.94 2.34 -12.28
CA LEU A 131 16.68 2.54 -11.03
C LEU A 131 16.72 1.24 -10.20
N PRO A 132 17.43 0.19 -10.68
CA PRO A 132 17.39 -1.14 -10.06
C PRO A 132 17.76 -1.17 -8.57
N VAL A 133 18.71 -0.33 -8.17
CA VAL A 133 19.16 -0.22 -6.77
C VAL A 133 18.07 0.23 -5.80
N ALA A 134 16.97 0.82 -6.32
CA ALA A 134 15.82 1.21 -5.50
C ALA A 134 15.00 0.01 -5.04
N ILE A 135 15.11 -1.13 -5.73
CA ILE A 135 14.33 -2.34 -5.43
C ILE A 135 15.22 -3.53 -5.08
N PHE A 136 16.35 -3.70 -5.76
CA PHE A 136 17.24 -4.85 -5.57
C PHE A 136 18.67 -4.42 -5.25
N PRO A 137 19.28 -4.95 -4.18
CA PRO A 137 20.64 -4.58 -3.81
C PRO A 137 21.70 -5.02 -4.84
N SER A 138 21.40 -6.05 -5.64
CA SER A 138 22.31 -6.59 -6.65
C SER A 138 22.13 -5.98 -8.06
N GLY A 139 21.27 -4.97 -8.21
CA GLY A 139 20.95 -4.35 -9.50
C GLY A 139 19.81 -5.03 -10.26
N ALA A 140 19.70 -4.78 -11.57
CA ALA A 140 18.60 -5.24 -12.40
C ALA A 140 18.54 -6.78 -12.48
N ASP A 141 17.35 -7.34 -12.27
CA ASP A 141 17.08 -8.77 -12.38
C ASP A 141 15.64 -9.01 -12.81
N PHE A 142 15.42 -9.17 -14.11
CA PHE A 142 14.10 -9.37 -14.67
C PHE A 142 13.42 -10.66 -14.18
N PHE A 143 14.17 -11.74 -14.04
CA PHE A 143 13.59 -13.00 -13.55
C PHE A 143 13.15 -12.89 -12.09
N ARG A 144 13.83 -12.10 -11.29
CA ARG A 144 13.40 -11.79 -9.92
C ARG A 144 12.09 -10.98 -9.93
N VAL A 145 11.92 -10.03 -10.86
CA VAL A 145 10.64 -9.32 -11.05
C VAL A 145 9.52 -10.30 -11.39
N VAL A 146 9.78 -11.26 -12.31
CA VAL A 146 8.79 -12.30 -12.66
C VAL A 146 8.44 -13.15 -11.44
N LEU A 147 9.42 -13.58 -10.65
CA LEU A 147 9.16 -14.33 -9.42
C LEU A 147 8.31 -13.53 -8.43
N HIS A 148 8.61 -12.25 -8.21
CA HIS A 148 7.82 -11.37 -7.36
C HIS A 148 6.39 -11.22 -7.89
N ALA A 149 6.22 -11.07 -9.20
CA ALA A 149 4.90 -10.99 -9.82
C ALA A 149 4.05 -12.24 -9.57
N VAL A 150 4.65 -13.44 -9.67
CA VAL A 150 3.96 -14.71 -9.36
C VAL A 150 3.49 -14.74 -7.91
N ILE A 151 4.36 -14.33 -6.96
CA ILE A 151 4.02 -14.31 -5.54
C ILE A 151 2.92 -13.28 -5.25
N VAL A 152 3.04 -12.07 -5.79
CA VAL A 152 2.03 -11.00 -5.62
C VAL A 152 0.69 -11.40 -6.25
N ILE A 153 0.68 -12.09 -7.39
CA ILE A 153 -0.55 -12.61 -7.99
C ILE A 153 -1.20 -13.65 -7.07
N ALA A 154 -0.42 -14.61 -6.54
CA ALA A 154 -0.94 -15.61 -5.62
C ALA A 154 -1.55 -14.99 -4.36
N GLU A 155 -0.86 -14.03 -3.74
CA GLU A 155 -1.38 -13.27 -2.60
C GLU A 155 -2.64 -12.49 -2.98
N THR A 156 -2.61 -11.75 -4.09
CA THR A 156 -3.74 -10.93 -4.57
C THR A 156 -5.00 -11.77 -4.77
N VAL A 157 -4.89 -12.98 -5.35
CA VAL A 157 -6.03 -13.90 -5.54
C VAL A 157 -6.69 -14.25 -4.20
N VAL A 158 -5.88 -14.57 -3.18
CA VAL A 158 -6.40 -14.88 -1.84
C VAL A 158 -7.07 -13.67 -1.20
N LEU A 159 -6.44 -12.49 -1.29
CA LEU A 159 -6.97 -11.25 -0.72
C LEU A 159 -8.26 -10.80 -1.41
N LEU A 160 -8.36 -10.97 -2.74
CA LEU A 160 -9.58 -10.72 -3.50
C LEU A 160 -10.72 -11.64 -3.06
N TRP A 161 -10.44 -12.96 -2.97
CA TRP A 161 -11.41 -13.92 -2.50
C TRP A 161 -11.92 -13.55 -1.10
N LEU A 162 -11.01 -13.20 -0.18
CA LEU A 162 -11.36 -12.80 1.17
C LEU A 162 -12.22 -11.53 1.19
N ALA A 163 -11.83 -10.48 0.46
CA ALA A 163 -12.58 -9.23 0.41
C ALA A 163 -14.00 -9.41 -0.14
N ILE A 164 -14.16 -10.23 -1.19
CA ILE A 164 -15.46 -10.55 -1.78
C ILE A 164 -16.33 -11.34 -0.78
N LYS A 165 -15.75 -12.31 -0.08
CA LYS A 165 -16.48 -13.11 0.94
C LYS A 165 -16.89 -12.27 2.13
N LEU A 166 -16.02 -11.36 2.62
CA LEU A 166 -16.35 -10.43 3.69
C LEU A 166 -17.50 -9.49 3.28
N GLU A 167 -17.43 -8.90 2.09
CA GLU A 167 -18.49 -8.02 1.58
C GLU A 167 -19.83 -8.75 1.49
N ALA A 168 -19.84 -9.98 0.99
CA ALA A 168 -21.04 -10.81 0.91
C ALA A 168 -21.59 -11.16 2.31
N ALA A 169 -20.76 -11.54 3.26
CA ALA A 169 -21.17 -11.87 4.62
C ALA A 169 -21.82 -10.68 5.34
N PHE A 170 -21.24 -9.48 5.21
CA PHE A 170 -21.82 -8.26 5.79
C PHE A 170 -23.14 -7.86 5.13
N SER A 171 -23.29 -8.06 3.82
CA SER A 171 -24.54 -7.74 3.12
C SER A 171 -25.67 -8.70 3.51
N GLN A 172 -25.37 -10.00 3.66
CA GLN A 172 -26.33 -11.00 4.13
C GLN A 172 -26.74 -10.75 5.58
N GLY A 173 -25.80 -10.45 6.47
CA GLY A 173 -26.11 -10.11 7.86
C GLY A 173 -27.02 -8.87 7.98
N ALA A 174 -26.77 -7.84 7.17
CA ALA A 174 -27.62 -6.66 7.15
C ALA A 174 -29.06 -6.95 6.66
N ALA A 175 -29.23 -7.84 5.67
CA ALA A 175 -30.54 -8.26 5.18
C ALA A 175 -31.33 -9.03 6.27
N ALA A 176 -30.68 -9.97 6.95
CA ALA A 176 -31.31 -10.78 7.99
C ALA A 176 -31.77 -9.97 9.23
N LEU A 177 -31.16 -8.80 9.49
CA LEU A 177 -31.55 -7.90 10.59
C LEU A 177 -32.70 -6.94 10.20
N SER A 178 -33.07 -6.88 8.93
CA SER A 178 -34.14 -6.02 8.40
C SER A 178 -35.47 -6.73 8.24
N GLU A 179 -35.50 -8.06 8.40
CA GLU A 179 -36.70 -8.92 8.47
C GLU A 179 -37.21 -9.05 9.90
#